data_d1a39627c59e3edaac184170a2012d43
#
_entry.id   d1a39627c59e3edaac184170a2012d43
#
_cell.length_a   1.000
_cell.length_b   1.000
_cell.length_c   1.000
_cell.angle_alpha   90.00
_cell.angle_beta   90.00
_cell.angle_gamma   90.00
#
_symmetry.space_group_name_H-M   'P 1'
#
loop_
_entity.id
_entity.type
_entity.pdbx_description
1 polymer ?
#
loop_
_entity_poly.entity_id
_entity_poly.type
_entity_poly.pdbx_seq_one_letter_code
_entity_poly.pdbx_strand_id
1 'polypeptide(L)'
;RKLGADSVISAHDDLPSHLLKVNNNRLADRVILTAGADSALDTAMKSVDRAGTILYFAPGGPETTLNVPFNEFWKNCVTLVPTYGASPLDIEVAIELISSKRVPVQEMITHRLGLSEAVKGFKLVTEAKESIKVVIEPHK
;
A
#
# COMPACT_ATOMS: atom_id res chain seq x y z
N ARG A 1 -2.48 -6.30 -11.98
CA ARG A 1 -2.72 -5.78 -13.34
C ARG A 1 -4.18 -5.46 -13.59
N LYS A 2 -5.12 -6.28 -13.10
CA LYS A 2 -6.57 -6.07 -13.31
C LYS A 2 -7.06 -4.69 -12.81
N LEU A 3 -6.42 -4.14 -11.77
CA LEU A 3 -6.75 -2.84 -11.19
C LEU A 3 -5.91 -1.68 -11.77
N GLY A 4 -5.21 -1.87 -12.88
CA GLY A 4 -4.50 -0.82 -13.61
C GLY A 4 -2.98 -0.77 -13.41
N ALA A 5 -2.37 -1.71 -12.70
CA ALA A 5 -0.93 -1.76 -12.57
C ALA A 5 -0.25 -2.22 -13.89
N ASP A 6 0.71 -1.46 -14.39
CA ASP A 6 1.48 -1.79 -15.60
C ASP A 6 2.36 -3.03 -15.36
N SER A 7 2.97 -3.12 -14.19
CA SER A 7 3.79 -4.26 -13.78
C SER A 7 3.46 -4.69 -12.35
N VAL A 8 3.57 -5.99 -12.09
CA VAL A 8 3.42 -6.58 -10.76
C VAL A 8 4.55 -7.56 -10.54
N ILE A 9 5.03 -7.61 -9.30
CA ILE A 9 6.16 -8.44 -8.86
C ILE A 9 5.83 -9.02 -7.48
N SER A 10 6.38 -10.19 -7.17
CA SER A 10 6.26 -10.76 -5.84
C SER A 10 7.05 -9.92 -4.82
N ALA A 11 6.54 -9.83 -3.59
CA ALA A 11 7.26 -9.19 -2.49
C ALA A 11 8.58 -9.88 -2.12
N HIS A 12 8.81 -11.10 -2.61
CA HIS A 12 10.05 -11.87 -2.39
C HIS A 12 11.09 -11.66 -3.50
N ASP A 13 10.72 -10.97 -4.58
CA ASP A 13 11.62 -10.71 -5.70
C ASP A 13 12.41 -9.40 -5.47
N ASP A 14 13.45 -9.19 -6.27
CA ASP A 14 14.27 -7.98 -6.24
C ASP A 14 13.55 -6.82 -6.95
N LEU A 15 12.76 -6.05 -6.19
CA LEU A 15 12.01 -4.91 -6.70
C LEU A 15 12.89 -3.81 -7.31
N PRO A 16 14.01 -3.37 -6.69
CA PRO A 16 14.90 -2.38 -7.31
C PRO A 16 15.38 -2.78 -8.70
N SER A 17 15.88 -4.00 -8.84
CA SER A 17 16.33 -4.53 -10.15
C SER A 17 15.19 -4.65 -11.15
N HIS A 18 13.98 -4.99 -10.70
CA HIS A 18 12.82 -5.03 -11.58
C HIS A 18 12.44 -3.63 -12.08
N LEU A 19 12.43 -2.63 -11.20
CA LEU A 19 12.16 -1.25 -11.58
C LEU A 19 13.11 -0.73 -12.66
N LEU A 20 14.41 -0.95 -12.49
CA LEU A 20 15.40 -0.56 -13.50
C LEU A 20 15.11 -1.16 -14.89
N LYS A 21 14.61 -2.40 -14.94
CA LYS A 21 14.28 -3.07 -16.22
C LYS A 21 13.03 -2.50 -16.89
N VAL A 22 12.01 -2.11 -16.10
CA VAL A 22 10.70 -1.70 -16.62
C VAL A 22 10.50 -0.19 -16.68
N ASN A 23 11.37 0.59 -16.05
CA ASN A 23 11.25 2.04 -15.89
C ASN A 23 12.43 2.81 -16.50
N ASN A 24 12.87 2.43 -17.69
CA ASN A 24 13.94 3.12 -18.42
C ASN A 24 15.24 3.31 -17.60
N ASN A 25 15.67 2.27 -16.90
CA ASN A 25 16.84 2.27 -16.02
C ASN A 25 16.76 3.30 -14.88
N ARG A 26 15.57 3.57 -14.38
CA ARG A 26 15.30 4.44 -13.24
C ARG A 26 14.57 3.69 -12.13
N LEU A 27 14.78 4.13 -10.89
CA LEU A 27 13.97 3.73 -9.74
C LEU A 27 12.64 4.51 -9.73
N ALA A 28 11.86 4.41 -8.66
CA ALA A 28 10.55 5.02 -8.56
C ALA A 28 10.63 6.48 -8.08
N ASP A 29 9.95 7.41 -8.75
CA ASP A 29 9.80 8.79 -8.28
C ASP A 29 8.91 8.87 -7.03
N ARG A 30 7.97 7.93 -6.90
CA ARG A 30 7.04 7.84 -5.76
C ARG A 30 6.91 6.40 -5.29
N VAL A 31 7.08 6.18 -4.01
CA VAL A 31 6.90 4.88 -3.34
C VAL A 31 5.84 5.04 -2.27
N ILE A 32 4.83 4.18 -2.29
CA ILE A 32 3.81 4.12 -1.23
C ILE A 32 4.01 2.81 -0.47
N LEU A 33 4.44 2.93 0.78
CA LEU A 33 4.67 1.79 1.66
C LEU A 33 3.39 1.46 2.41
N THR A 34 2.72 0.37 2.02
CA THR A 34 1.44 -0.08 2.58
C THR A 34 1.57 -1.29 3.50
N ALA A 35 2.78 -1.75 3.78
CA ALA A 35 3.07 -2.87 4.68
C ALA A 35 4.00 -2.41 5.81
N GLY A 36 3.66 -2.79 7.04
CA GLY A 36 4.42 -2.38 8.24
C GLY A 36 5.63 -3.27 8.58
N ALA A 37 6.08 -4.14 7.67
CA ALA A 37 7.24 -4.99 7.89
C ALA A 37 8.55 -4.22 7.64
N ASP A 38 9.58 -4.45 8.46
CA ASP A 38 10.89 -3.79 8.33
C ASP A 38 11.53 -4.05 6.95
N SER A 39 11.38 -5.27 6.43
CA SER A 39 11.86 -5.62 5.08
C SER A 39 11.18 -4.82 3.97
N ALA A 40 9.93 -4.43 4.15
CA ALA A 40 9.21 -3.61 3.17
C ALA A 40 9.73 -2.17 3.17
N LEU A 41 10.09 -1.62 4.32
CA LEU A 41 10.73 -0.31 4.43
C LEU A 41 12.12 -0.31 3.77
N ASP A 42 12.94 -1.32 4.05
CA ASP A 42 14.27 -1.45 3.43
C ASP A 42 14.15 -1.54 1.90
N THR A 43 13.19 -2.31 1.40
CA THR A 43 12.90 -2.40 -0.04
C THR A 43 12.43 -1.06 -0.61
N ALA A 44 11.56 -0.33 0.10
CA ALA A 44 11.10 1.00 -0.33
C ALA A 44 12.26 1.99 -0.44
N MET A 45 13.16 2.00 0.56
CA MET A 45 14.35 2.87 0.56
C MET A 45 15.31 2.57 -0.59
N LYS A 46 15.44 1.31 -0.97
CA LYS A 46 16.26 0.89 -2.13
C LYS A 46 15.58 1.12 -3.48
N SER A 47 14.28 1.37 -3.49
CA SER A 47 13.45 1.49 -4.70
C SER A 47 13.16 2.93 -5.11
N VAL A 48 13.45 3.90 -4.25
CA VAL A 48 13.19 5.32 -4.53
C VAL A 48 14.34 5.93 -5.33
N ASP A 49 14.01 6.72 -6.35
CA ASP A 49 15.00 7.46 -7.16
C ASP A 49 15.42 8.78 -6.47
N ARG A 50 16.42 9.43 -7.02
CA ARG A 50 16.88 10.77 -6.60
C ARG A 50 15.74 11.77 -6.66
N ALA A 51 15.66 12.63 -5.65
CA ALA A 51 14.56 13.58 -5.44
C ALA A 51 13.17 12.92 -5.33
N GLY A 52 13.11 11.61 -5.15
CA GLY A 52 11.88 10.86 -5.00
C GLY A 52 11.26 11.00 -3.60
N THR A 53 10.05 10.48 -3.47
CA THR A 53 9.30 10.53 -2.19
C THR A 53 8.83 9.15 -1.80
N ILE A 54 9.03 8.80 -0.52
CA ILE A 54 8.43 7.61 0.10
C ILE A 54 7.29 8.09 1.00
N LEU A 55 6.07 7.66 0.72
CA LEU A 55 4.92 7.82 1.60
C LEU A 55 4.81 6.61 2.53
N TYR A 56 5.02 6.81 3.81
CA TYR A 56 4.89 5.80 4.85
C TYR A 56 3.44 5.76 5.33
N PHE A 57 2.65 4.85 4.75
CA PHE A 57 1.21 4.74 4.99
C PHE A 57 0.85 3.72 6.07
N ALA A 58 1.54 2.59 6.13
CA ALA A 58 1.25 1.53 7.09
C ALA A 58 2.32 1.49 8.19
N PRO A 59 2.05 1.97 9.40
CA PRO A 59 2.99 1.89 10.50
C PRO A 59 3.22 0.44 10.93
N GLY A 60 4.41 0.18 11.47
CA GLY A 60 4.68 -1.01 12.27
C GLY A 60 4.00 -0.94 13.64
N GLY A 61 4.47 -1.73 14.60
CA GLY A 61 3.99 -1.66 15.99
C GLY A 61 4.34 -0.31 16.66
N PRO A 62 3.78 -0.03 17.86
CA PRO A 62 4.00 1.23 18.57
C PRO A 62 5.48 1.56 18.84
N GLU A 63 6.31 0.53 18.99
CA GLU A 63 7.75 0.65 19.24
C GLU A 63 8.62 0.64 17.99
N THR A 64 7.99 0.68 16.79
CA THR A 64 8.74 0.66 15.53
C THR A 64 9.60 1.89 15.39
N THR A 65 10.88 1.68 15.17
CA THR A 65 11.85 2.73 14.83
C THR A 65 12.31 2.57 13.40
N LEU A 66 12.52 3.69 12.71
CA LEU A 66 12.98 3.67 11.32
C LEU A 66 14.50 3.88 11.29
N ASN A 67 15.22 2.89 10.79
CA ASN A 67 16.67 3.05 10.53
C ASN A 67 16.84 3.63 9.12
N VAL A 68 16.88 4.95 9.04
CA VAL A 68 17.01 5.68 7.77
C VAL A 68 18.48 5.87 7.42
N PRO A 69 18.96 5.47 6.25
CA PRO A 69 20.33 5.76 5.79
C PRO A 69 20.46 7.24 5.44
N PHE A 70 20.59 8.08 6.45
CA PHE A 70 20.49 9.54 6.35
C PHE A 70 21.40 10.14 5.28
N ASN A 71 22.65 9.69 5.21
CA ASN A 71 23.63 10.23 4.25
C ASN A 71 23.19 9.99 2.78
N GLU A 72 22.61 8.82 2.50
CA GLU A 72 22.08 8.52 1.16
C GLU A 72 20.84 9.35 0.85
N PHE A 73 19.94 9.53 1.82
CA PHE A 73 18.76 10.38 1.66
C PHE A 73 19.14 11.83 1.42
N TRP A 74 20.09 12.34 2.22
CA TRP A 74 20.60 13.71 2.09
C TRP A 74 21.24 13.96 0.72
N LYS A 75 22.15 13.10 0.28
CA LYS A 75 22.82 13.22 -1.03
C LYS A 75 21.86 13.15 -2.20
N ASN A 76 20.83 12.33 -2.09
CA ASN A 76 19.86 12.09 -3.15
C ASN A 76 18.60 12.93 -3.02
N CYS A 77 18.50 13.83 -2.04
CA CYS A 77 17.33 14.69 -1.79
C CYS A 77 16.03 13.88 -1.66
N VAL A 78 16.07 12.70 -1.04
CA VAL A 78 14.88 11.86 -0.86
C VAL A 78 14.01 12.43 0.26
N THR A 79 12.70 12.44 0.04
CA THR A 79 11.70 12.84 1.02
C THR A 79 11.00 11.61 1.61
N LEU A 80 10.92 11.53 2.94
CA LEU A 80 10.11 10.54 3.65
C LEU A 80 8.96 11.25 4.35
N VAL A 81 7.72 10.89 4.00
CA VAL A 81 6.50 11.51 4.52
C VAL A 81 5.63 10.45 5.20
N PRO A 82 5.40 10.54 6.51
CA PRO A 82 4.37 9.73 7.15
C PRO A 82 2.98 10.30 6.87
N THR A 83 1.97 9.43 6.90
CA THR A 83 0.57 9.85 6.85
C THR A 83 -0.25 9.07 7.89
N TYR A 84 -1.23 9.71 8.48
CA TYR A 84 -2.13 9.10 9.44
C TYR A 84 -3.53 9.70 9.33
N GLY A 85 -4.52 8.80 9.27
CA GLY A 85 -5.91 9.19 9.18
C GLY A 85 -6.29 9.80 7.82
N ALA A 86 -7.50 10.29 7.75
CA ALA A 86 -8.05 11.00 6.59
C ALA A 86 -8.82 12.23 7.08
N SER A 87 -8.67 13.34 6.38
CA SER A 87 -9.48 14.53 6.59
C SER A 87 -10.89 14.35 5.98
N PRO A 88 -11.87 15.18 6.36
CA PRO A 88 -13.17 15.18 5.68
C PRO A 88 -13.05 15.32 4.15
N LEU A 89 -12.15 16.16 3.68
CA LEU A 89 -11.90 16.35 2.24
C LEU A 89 -11.39 15.08 1.57
N ASP A 90 -10.51 14.31 2.20
CA ASP A 90 -10.02 13.04 1.66
C ASP A 90 -11.17 12.04 1.50
N ILE A 91 -12.11 12.02 2.45
CA ILE A 91 -13.31 11.18 2.39
C ILE A 91 -14.23 11.61 1.25
N GLU A 92 -14.46 12.90 1.06
CA GLU A 92 -15.26 13.43 -0.04
C GLU A 92 -14.66 13.03 -1.40
N VAL A 93 -13.34 13.20 -1.57
CA VAL A 93 -12.62 12.80 -2.78
C VAL A 93 -12.72 11.28 -3.00
N ALA A 94 -12.59 10.46 -1.95
CA ALA A 94 -12.73 9.03 -2.05
C ALA A 94 -14.15 8.62 -2.49
N ILE A 95 -15.19 9.24 -1.95
CA ILE A 95 -16.58 9.01 -2.34
C ILE A 95 -16.80 9.39 -3.81
N GLU A 96 -16.28 10.52 -4.26
CA GLU A 96 -16.36 10.94 -5.66
C GLU A 96 -15.69 9.92 -6.60
N LEU A 97 -14.46 9.46 -6.28
CA LEU A 97 -13.73 8.49 -7.07
C LEU A 97 -14.47 7.15 -7.19
N ILE A 98 -15.11 6.71 -6.10
CA ILE A 98 -15.90 5.48 -6.07
C ILE A 98 -17.20 5.65 -6.87
N SER A 99 -17.93 6.72 -6.64
CA SER A 99 -19.22 7.01 -7.28
C SER A 99 -19.08 7.20 -8.79
N SER A 100 -18.02 7.84 -9.23
CA SER A 100 -17.67 8.03 -10.64
C SER A 100 -17.06 6.76 -11.29
N LYS A 101 -16.90 5.68 -10.55
CA LYS A 101 -16.30 4.41 -11.00
C LYS A 101 -14.85 4.55 -11.52
N ARG A 102 -14.15 5.61 -11.14
CA ARG A 102 -12.73 5.80 -11.49
C ARG A 102 -11.83 4.81 -10.75
N VAL A 103 -12.27 4.34 -9.56
CA VAL A 103 -11.61 3.28 -8.81
C VAL A 103 -12.56 2.08 -8.71
N PRO A 104 -12.24 0.90 -9.26
CA PRO A 104 -13.12 -0.26 -9.31
C PRO A 104 -13.13 -1.04 -7.99
N VAL A 105 -13.56 -0.39 -6.90
CA VAL A 105 -13.54 -0.97 -5.53
C VAL A 105 -14.38 -2.25 -5.40
N GLN A 106 -15.39 -2.43 -6.23
CA GLN A 106 -16.23 -3.61 -6.20
C GLN A 106 -15.43 -4.90 -6.50
N GLU A 107 -14.39 -4.80 -7.31
CA GLU A 107 -13.52 -5.92 -7.63
C GLU A 107 -12.60 -6.32 -6.46
N MET A 108 -12.44 -5.46 -5.47
CA MET A 108 -11.68 -5.73 -4.26
C MET A 108 -12.51 -6.47 -3.20
N ILE A 109 -13.85 -6.43 -3.29
CA ILE A 109 -14.74 -7.11 -2.34
C ILE A 109 -14.78 -8.58 -2.67
N THR A 110 -14.06 -9.39 -1.91
CA THR A 110 -13.98 -10.84 -2.11
C THR A 110 -15.06 -11.60 -1.35
N HIS A 111 -15.55 -11.06 -0.24
CA HIS A 111 -16.54 -11.72 0.61
C HIS A 111 -17.62 -10.73 1.07
N ARG A 112 -18.88 -11.17 1.01
CA ARG A 112 -20.04 -10.48 1.60
C ARG A 112 -20.76 -11.45 2.53
N LEU A 113 -20.72 -11.18 3.82
CA LEU A 113 -21.19 -12.07 4.86
C LEU A 113 -22.30 -11.40 5.67
N GLY A 114 -23.24 -12.20 6.19
CA GLY A 114 -24.22 -11.71 7.15
C GLY A 114 -23.61 -11.46 8.53
N LEU A 115 -24.35 -10.76 9.40
CA LEU A 115 -23.89 -10.47 10.76
C LEU A 115 -23.57 -11.73 11.56
N SER A 116 -24.34 -12.80 11.38
CA SER A 116 -24.11 -14.10 12.04
C SER A 116 -22.76 -14.75 11.66
N GLU A 117 -22.17 -14.35 10.54
CA GLU A 117 -20.89 -14.85 10.05
C GLU A 117 -19.71 -13.88 10.35
N ALA A 118 -19.91 -12.83 11.15
CA ALA A 118 -18.90 -11.82 11.43
C ALA A 118 -17.59 -12.41 11.94
N VAL A 119 -17.64 -13.41 12.83
CA VAL A 119 -16.45 -14.11 13.34
C VAL A 119 -15.65 -14.77 12.21
N LYS A 120 -16.33 -15.37 11.24
CA LYS A 120 -15.69 -15.94 10.04
C LYS A 120 -15.03 -14.83 9.22
N GLY A 121 -15.71 -13.68 9.07
CA GLY A 121 -15.17 -12.51 8.39
C GLY A 121 -13.86 -12.01 9.00
N PHE A 122 -13.78 -11.89 10.32
CA PHE A 122 -12.54 -11.52 11.02
C PHE A 122 -11.42 -12.54 10.80
N LYS A 123 -11.71 -13.84 10.85
CA LYS A 123 -10.71 -14.88 10.57
C LYS A 123 -10.13 -14.77 9.15
N LEU A 124 -11.00 -14.59 8.14
CA LEU A 124 -10.57 -14.40 6.75
C LEU A 124 -9.62 -13.21 6.59
N VAL A 125 -9.89 -12.09 7.27
CA VAL A 125 -9.01 -10.92 7.23
C VAL A 125 -7.68 -11.19 7.95
N THR A 126 -7.71 -11.85 9.10
CA THR A 126 -6.50 -12.16 9.88
C THR A 126 -5.58 -13.13 9.14
N GLU A 127 -6.15 -14.14 8.48
CA GLU A 127 -5.38 -15.13 7.71
C GLU A 127 -4.81 -14.55 6.40
N ALA A 128 -5.46 -13.53 5.84
CA ALA A 128 -5.05 -12.79 4.65
C ALA A 128 -4.66 -13.65 3.44
N LYS A 129 -5.24 -14.86 3.30
CA LYS A 129 -4.91 -15.80 2.21
C LYS A 129 -5.84 -15.66 1.01
N GLU A 130 -7.14 -15.62 1.26
CA GLU A 130 -8.20 -15.66 0.23
C GLU A 130 -9.07 -14.40 0.21
N SER A 131 -8.79 -13.43 1.10
CA SER A 131 -9.55 -12.20 1.21
C SER A 131 -8.72 -10.98 0.86
N ILE A 132 -9.31 -10.05 0.11
CA ILE A 132 -8.82 -8.68 -0.07
C ILE A 132 -9.66 -7.74 0.79
N LYS A 133 -10.99 -7.77 0.58
CA LYS A 133 -11.95 -6.99 1.36
C LYS A 133 -13.14 -7.86 1.76
N VAL A 134 -13.41 -7.95 3.05
CA VAL A 134 -14.59 -8.60 3.60
C VAL A 134 -15.58 -7.53 4.04
N VAL A 135 -16.83 -7.64 3.60
CA VAL A 135 -17.92 -6.74 3.96
C VAL A 135 -18.95 -7.53 4.78
N ILE A 136 -19.37 -6.99 5.91
CA ILE A 136 -20.48 -7.51 6.70
C ILE A 136 -21.74 -6.73 6.33
N GLU A 137 -22.76 -7.43 5.92
CA GLU A 137 -24.09 -6.91 5.56
C GLU A 137 -25.07 -7.23 6.71
N PRO A 138 -25.38 -6.28 7.61
CA PRO A 138 -26.13 -6.58 8.83
C PRO A 138 -27.55 -7.10 8.59
N HIS A 139 -28.11 -6.82 7.44
CA HIS A 139 -29.49 -7.19 7.07
C HIS A 139 -29.59 -8.40 6.13
N LYS A 140 -28.47 -9.10 5.93
CA LYS A 140 -28.41 -10.31 5.12
C LYS A 140 -28.61 -11.57 5.96
#